data_cc0a5a628688645c5cde9dfe67e7ad1a
#
_entry.id   cc0a5a628688645c5cde9dfe67e7ad1a
#
_cell.length_a   1.000
_cell.length_b   1.000
_cell.length_c   1.000
_cell.angle_alpha   90.00
_cell.angle_beta   90.00
_cell.angle_gamma   90.00
#
_symmetry.space_group_name_H-M   'P 1'
#
loop_
_entity.id
_entity.type
_entity.pdbx_description
1 polymer ?
#
loop_
_entity_poly.entity_id
_entity_poly.type
_entity_poly.pdbx_seq_one_letter_code
_entity_poly.pdbx_strand_id
1 'polypeptide(L)'
;MNENNWISGSGGGCFEGGTLVSTQGSCIRIDELKVGDEVLSFNDVGEIRTSKVLKVHKHENLPITRYTYWGGRYIDATPNHWVLNQFNAFVEIRHLGTDDCLVDENNHLRPIIEVKELGASSVYNLTVEDNHTFIAGNIRVHNAGLGTGNIAGSGGGGKGGGGAPSEDDNTLFSEATARIVDLVSEGEIGGLVDGTNSIFLNETPLVDAAGGSNFDNVTYVTRVGTNSQSYIPGFSGAETERIVNEEVKKGSPGPVIKTVYGSTLDALRVTMYVPRLTFQDTEGSLHGSSVSFEIYLEKDNNGSWTKLVDGELEGKTTSKYERSYRMDIPTAWKSSGFTQIAIKVVRLTSDAADAQTSNSLYFGTYAIVIDNKLRYPNSALIAIEVNARQFTSIPNRGYEIKGVKIKVPSNYTPYDPGHCNLSGYRRKDRCEQAGGVWSGTAIGDNLYSGSWDGTFDTEWTNNPAWVLYDLCTDERYGLGRWLDANQMDKWSLYEIAKYCDAVDSSGNFEGVSDGWGNKEARFNCNVYLQGREEAFKMLSDIASIFRGMIYWQQGQITAIQDSPKE
;
A
#
# COMPACT_ATOMS: atom_id res chain seq x y z
N MET A 1 17.48 1.72 31.34
CA MET A 1 18.72 2.51 31.56
C MET A 1 19.65 2.20 30.42
N ASN A 2 20.15 3.21 29.80
CA ASN A 2 20.94 3.34 28.56
C ASN A 2 20.15 3.31 27.28
N GLU A 3 19.71 4.50 26.90
CA GLU A 3 19.36 4.90 25.56
C GLU A 3 20.59 4.79 24.67
N ASN A 4 20.62 3.83 23.76
CA ASN A 4 21.61 3.79 22.69
C ASN A 4 21.21 4.83 21.65
N ASN A 5 21.93 5.92 21.61
CA ASN A 5 21.98 6.88 20.53
C ASN A 5 22.31 6.14 19.21
N TRP A 6 21.31 5.78 18.45
CA TRP A 6 21.46 5.40 17.06
C TRP A 6 21.69 6.68 16.25
N ILE A 7 22.94 6.88 15.87
CA ILE A 7 23.31 7.93 14.92
C ILE A 7 22.57 7.61 13.62
N SER A 8 21.62 8.45 13.26
CA SER A 8 21.00 8.49 11.95
C SER A 8 22.04 9.03 10.95
N GLY A 9 22.97 8.17 10.55
CA GLY A 9 23.86 8.39 9.43
C GLY A 9 23.36 7.57 8.26
N SER A 10 23.14 8.19 7.13
CA SER A 10 22.85 7.61 5.83
C SER A 10 24.04 6.76 5.33
N GLY A 11 24.34 5.67 6.01
CA GLY A 11 25.35 4.69 5.62
C GLY A 11 24.62 3.41 5.27
N GLY A 12 24.69 2.99 4.01
CA GLY A 12 24.26 1.67 3.60
C GLY A 12 24.97 0.60 4.42
N GLY A 13 24.30 -0.55 4.60
CA GLY A 13 24.82 -1.68 5.33
C GLY A 13 26.15 -2.16 4.76
N CYS A 14 26.96 -2.84 5.58
CA CYS A 14 28.30 -3.31 5.25
C CYS A 14 28.49 -4.77 5.63
N PHE A 15 29.54 -5.40 5.10
CA PHE A 15 29.98 -6.76 5.42
C PHE A 15 31.30 -6.77 6.18
N GLU A 16 31.52 -7.82 6.97
CA GLU A 16 32.82 -8.09 7.56
C GLU A 16 33.91 -8.30 6.48
N GLY A 17 35.15 -7.86 6.71
CA GLY A 17 36.21 -7.81 5.69
C GLY A 17 36.57 -9.16 5.05
N GLY A 18 36.35 -10.26 5.77
CA GLY A 18 36.53 -11.61 5.25
C GLY A 18 35.44 -12.12 4.31
N THR A 19 34.35 -11.35 4.11
CA THR A 19 33.24 -11.75 3.22
C THR A 19 33.71 -11.89 1.79
N LEU A 20 33.41 -13.05 1.17
CA LEU A 20 33.81 -13.35 -0.20
C LEU A 20 32.81 -12.72 -1.19
N VAL A 21 33.31 -11.98 -2.15
CA VAL A 21 32.56 -11.40 -3.26
C VAL A 21 32.84 -12.20 -4.53
N SER A 22 31.78 -12.60 -5.24
CA SER A 22 31.90 -13.39 -6.46
C SER A 22 32.41 -12.55 -7.63
N THR A 23 33.38 -13.10 -8.36
CA THR A 23 33.95 -12.54 -9.60
C THR A 23 33.81 -13.55 -10.73
N GLN A 24 34.25 -13.23 -11.97
CA GLN A 24 34.19 -14.15 -13.08
C GLN A 24 35.18 -15.31 -12.87
N GLY A 25 34.71 -16.43 -12.30
CA GLY A 25 35.46 -17.66 -12.09
C GLY A 25 36.18 -17.79 -10.76
N SER A 26 36.07 -16.83 -9.84
CA SER A 26 36.69 -16.89 -8.50
C SER A 26 35.88 -16.06 -7.48
N CYS A 27 36.34 -16.06 -6.22
CA CYS A 27 35.82 -15.15 -5.21
C CYS A 27 37.01 -14.40 -4.56
N ILE A 28 36.82 -13.13 -4.26
CA ILE A 28 37.82 -12.25 -3.64
C ILE A 28 37.21 -11.73 -2.34
N ARG A 29 38.03 -11.59 -1.29
CA ARG A 29 37.60 -10.97 -0.04
C ARG A 29 37.25 -9.51 -0.27
N ILE A 30 36.17 -9.02 0.37
CA ILE A 30 35.71 -7.66 0.16
C ILE A 30 36.76 -6.59 0.60
N ASP A 31 37.60 -6.91 1.60
CA ASP A 31 38.67 -6.04 2.06
C ASP A 31 39.92 -6.01 1.15
N GLU A 32 40.00 -6.93 0.16
CA GLU A 32 41.09 -6.99 -0.83
C GLU A 32 40.70 -6.33 -2.16
N LEU A 33 39.39 -6.10 -2.40
CA LEU A 33 38.87 -5.48 -3.62
C LEU A 33 39.31 -4.03 -3.77
N LYS A 34 39.53 -3.60 -5.01
CA LYS A 34 39.97 -2.26 -5.39
C LYS A 34 39.04 -1.66 -6.46
N VAL A 35 39.09 -0.35 -6.56
CA VAL A 35 38.42 0.40 -7.65
C VAL A 35 38.96 -0.10 -8.99
N GLY A 36 38.04 -0.46 -9.89
CA GLY A 36 38.32 -1.02 -11.21
C GLY A 36 38.26 -2.54 -11.29
N ASP A 37 38.24 -3.25 -10.17
CA ASP A 37 38.02 -4.71 -10.17
C ASP A 37 36.61 -5.05 -10.66
N GLU A 38 36.45 -6.22 -11.29
CA GLU A 38 35.18 -6.70 -11.81
C GLU A 38 34.55 -7.72 -10.85
N VAL A 39 33.30 -7.49 -10.48
CA VAL A 39 32.50 -8.36 -9.60
C VAL A 39 31.24 -8.83 -10.33
N LEU A 40 30.66 -9.95 -9.91
CA LEU A 40 29.37 -10.38 -10.41
C LEU A 40 28.26 -9.52 -9.80
N SER A 41 27.46 -8.96 -10.68
CA SER A 41 26.26 -8.17 -10.39
C SER A 41 25.04 -8.85 -11.06
N PHE A 42 23.84 -8.40 -10.75
CA PHE A 42 22.61 -8.88 -11.39
C PHE A 42 21.65 -7.73 -11.62
N ASN A 43 20.86 -7.84 -12.71
CA ASN A 43 19.83 -6.85 -13.05
C ASN A 43 18.47 -7.20 -12.42
N ASP A 44 17.47 -6.35 -12.64
CA ASP A 44 16.11 -6.50 -12.09
C ASP A 44 15.37 -7.79 -12.51
N VAL A 45 15.80 -8.40 -13.63
CA VAL A 45 15.28 -9.71 -14.07
C VAL A 45 16.11 -10.89 -13.56
N GLY A 46 17.15 -10.63 -12.73
CA GLY A 46 17.98 -11.64 -12.10
C GLY A 46 19.11 -12.21 -12.96
N GLU A 47 19.38 -11.64 -14.14
CA GLU A 47 20.51 -12.05 -14.98
C GLU A 47 21.82 -11.57 -14.40
N ILE A 48 22.80 -12.49 -14.27
CA ILE A 48 24.14 -12.19 -13.77
C ILE A 48 24.98 -11.54 -14.86
N ARG A 49 25.67 -10.46 -14.50
CA ARG A 49 26.61 -9.72 -15.35
C ARG A 49 27.85 -9.35 -14.55
N THR A 50 28.92 -8.99 -15.23
CA THR A 50 30.09 -8.36 -14.62
C THR A 50 29.90 -6.85 -14.53
N SER A 51 30.20 -6.27 -13.38
CA SER A 51 30.18 -4.82 -13.14
C SER A 51 31.46 -4.37 -12.43
N LYS A 52 31.93 -3.18 -12.76
CA LYS A 52 33.16 -2.65 -12.14
C LYS A 52 32.90 -2.06 -10.76
N VAL A 53 33.82 -2.25 -9.86
CA VAL A 53 33.86 -1.57 -8.56
C VAL A 53 34.24 -0.11 -8.78
N LEU A 54 33.34 0.79 -8.51
CA LEU A 54 33.55 2.24 -8.61
C LEU A 54 34.15 2.80 -7.31
N LYS A 55 33.78 2.21 -6.16
CA LYS A 55 34.28 2.65 -4.85
C LYS A 55 34.23 1.50 -3.85
N VAL A 56 35.22 1.43 -2.97
CA VAL A 56 35.25 0.57 -1.79
C VAL A 56 35.09 1.46 -0.56
N HIS A 57 34.07 1.16 0.23
CA HIS A 57 33.80 1.87 1.50
C HIS A 57 34.32 1.02 2.66
N LYS A 58 34.98 1.65 3.61
CA LYS A 58 35.42 1.02 4.85
C LYS A 58 34.92 1.82 6.05
N HIS A 59 34.35 1.12 7.01
CA HIS A 59 33.95 1.67 8.30
C HIS A 59 34.52 0.82 9.42
N GLU A 60 34.83 1.44 10.53
CA GLU A 60 35.43 0.74 11.68
C GLU A 60 34.46 0.70 12.85
N ASN A 61 34.51 -0.37 13.61
CA ASN A 61 33.80 -0.53 14.87
C ASN A 61 32.26 -0.48 14.72
N LEU A 62 31.70 -1.10 13.65
CA LEU A 62 30.25 -1.27 13.50
C LEU A 62 29.81 -2.65 13.98
N PRO A 63 28.59 -2.75 14.59
CA PRO A 63 28.05 -4.03 15.03
C PRO A 63 27.74 -4.92 13.82
N ILE A 64 28.10 -6.20 13.91
CA ILE A 64 27.83 -7.22 12.90
C ILE A 64 27.07 -8.39 13.50
N THR A 65 26.22 -8.99 12.66
CA THR A 65 25.43 -10.17 12.97
C THR A 65 25.74 -11.24 11.92
N ARG A 66 25.95 -12.47 12.38
CA ARG A 66 26.13 -13.65 11.52
C ARG A 66 24.78 -14.25 11.21
N TYR A 67 24.54 -14.46 9.93
CA TYR A 67 23.40 -15.22 9.40
C TYR A 67 23.93 -16.50 8.76
N THR A 68 23.75 -17.62 9.48
CA THR A 68 24.11 -18.96 8.97
C THR A 68 22.93 -19.50 8.18
N TYR A 69 23.15 -19.98 6.97
CA TYR A 69 22.11 -20.52 6.09
C TYR A 69 22.45 -21.92 5.58
N TRP A 70 21.49 -22.52 4.89
CA TRP A 70 21.57 -23.92 4.42
C TRP A 70 22.94 -24.27 3.81
N GLY A 71 23.53 -25.37 4.29
CA GLY A 71 24.84 -25.86 3.91
C GLY A 71 25.97 -25.39 4.82
N GLY A 72 25.66 -24.76 5.96
CA GLY A 72 26.66 -24.30 6.96
C GLY A 72 27.45 -23.08 6.50
N ARG A 73 27.04 -22.42 5.44
CA ARG A 73 27.60 -21.14 5.00
C ARG A 73 27.02 -20.00 5.82
N TYR A 74 27.72 -18.90 5.88
CA TYR A 74 27.28 -17.72 6.61
C TYR A 74 27.67 -16.43 5.91
N ILE A 75 26.99 -15.35 6.29
CA ILE A 75 27.32 -13.99 5.92
C ILE A 75 27.33 -13.12 7.20
N ASP A 76 28.38 -12.34 7.39
CA ASP A 76 28.53 -11.43 8.51
C ASP A 76 28.30 -10.01 8.02
N ALA A 77 27.20 -9.42 8.44
CA ALA A 77 26.75 -8.13 7.94
C ALA A 77 26.27 -7.19 9.05
N THR A 78 26.31 -5.90 8.79
CA THR A 78 25.62 -4.92 9.64
C THR A 78 24.10 -5.09 9.52
N PRO A 79 23.33 -4.82 10.59
CA PRO A 79 21.87 -5.07 10.61
C PRO A 79 21.06 -4.39 9.49
N ASN A 80 21.55 -3.30 8.96
CA ASN A 80 20.90 -2.47 7.93
C ASN A 80 21.35 -2.84 6.50
N HIS A 81 22.04 -3.97 6.28
CA HIS A 81 22.43 -4.38 4.94
C HIS A 81 21.25 -4.99 4.17
N TRP A 82 21.09 -4.62 2.90
CA TRP A 82 19.98 -5.05 2.06
C TRP A 82 20.34 -6.33 1.31
N VAL A 83 19.52 -7.36 1.50
CA VAL A 83 19.65 -8.69 0.88
C VAL A 83 18.38 -9.09 0.16
N LEU A 84 18.47 -9.93 -0.87
CA LEU A 84 17.31 -10.46 -1.56
C LEU A 84 16.72 -11.63 -0.76
N ASN A 85 15.43 -11.58 -0.45
CA ASN A 85 14.70 -12.60 0.31
C ASN A 85 13.91 -13.55 -0.59
N GLN A 86 13.22 -14.55 0.00
CA GLN A 86 12.39 -15.56 -0.69
C GLN A 86 11.25 -14.98 -1.54
N PHE A 87 10.84 -13.74 -1.30
CA PHE A 87 9.78 -13.05 -2.05
C PHE A 87 10.33 -12.20 -3.22
N ASN A 88 11.63 -12.36 -3.55
CA ASN A 88 12.33 -11.56 -4.54
C ASN A 88 12.32 -10.04 -4.23
N ALA A 89 12.34 -9.70 -2.94
CA ALA A 89 12.37 -8.34 -2.44
C ALA A 89 13.68 -8.06 -1.69
N PHE A 90 14.24 -6.86 -1.86
CA PHE A 90 15.34 -6.38 -1.04
C PHE A 90 14.81 -5.93 0.31
N VAL A 91 15.36 -6.50 1.38
CA VAL A 91 15.03 -6.16 2.77
C VAL A 91 16.30 -5.99 3.59
N GLU A 92 16.24 -5.19 4.64
CA GLU A 92 17.37 -5.13 5.59
C GLU A 92 17.49 -6.46 6.31
N ILE A 93 18.72 -7.00 6.35
CA ILE A 93 18.98 -8.36 6.85
C ILE A 93 18.54 -8.56 8.31
N ARG A 94 18.47 -7.49 9.12
CA ARG A 94 17.95 -7.56 10.50
C ARG A 94 16.48 -7.97 10.63
N HIS A 95 15.70 -7.84 9.54
CA HIS A 95 14.30 -8.24 9.53
C HIS A 95 14.11 -9.71 9.18
N LEU A 96 15.20 -10.44 8.91
CA LEU A 96 15.17 -11.87 8.58
C LEU A 96 15.56 -12.73 9.77
N GLY A 97 14.86 -13.82 9.98
CA GLY A 97 15.06 -14.81 11.02
C GLY A 97 15.17 -16.23 10.48
N THR A 98 15.07 -17.23 11.35
CA THR A 98 15.20 -18.65 10.99
C THR A 98 14.04 -19.19 10.16
N ASP A 99 12.95 -18.45 10.04
CA ASP A 99 11.80 -18.79 9.21
C ASP A 99 11.91 -18.21 7.77
N ASP A 100 12.97 -17.45 7.49
CA ASP A 100 13.20 -16.76 6.24
C ASP A 100 14.29 -17.43 5.39
N CYS A 101 14.32 -17.06 4.09
CA CYS A 101 15.34 -17.53 3.15
C CYS A 101 16.07 -16.35 2.49
N LEU A 102 17.36 -16.51 2.29
CA LEU A 102 18.18 -15.68 1.41
C LEU A 102 18.15 -16.25 -0.02
N VAL A 103 18.39 -15.42 -1.04
CA VAL A 103 18.49 -15.86 -2.44
C VAL A 103 19.96 -15.93 -2.84
N ASP A 104 20.41 -17.11 -3.29
CA ASP A 104 21.80 -17.30 -3.74
C ASP A 104 22.04 -16.81 -5.18
N GLU A 105 23.29 -16.87 -5.62
CA GLU A 105 23.70 -16.46 -6.97
C GLU A 105 22.93 -17.18 -8.09
N ASN A 106 22.53 -18.45 -7.87
CA ASN A 106 21.80 -19.28 -8.82
C ASN A 106 20.28 -19.17 -8.69
N ASN A 107 19.80 -18.18 -7.94
CA ASN A 107 18.37 -17.95 -7.67
C ASN A 107 17.69 -19.06 -6.84
N HIS A 108 18.47 -19.82 -6.03
CA HIS A 108 17.91 -20.80 -5.11
C HIS A 108 17.68 -20.18 -3.74
N LEU A 109 16.61 -20.60 -3.09
CA LEU A 109 16.29 -20.19 -1.71
C LEU A 109 17.21 -20.91 -0.72
N ARG A 110 17.80 -20.15 0.21
CA ARG A 110 18.71 -20.62 1.26
C ARG A 110 18.13 -20.31 2.62
N PRO A 111 17.43 -21.25 3.28
CA PRO A 111 16.86 -21.05 4.60
C PRO A 111 17.93 -20.61 5.62
N ILE A 112 17.62 -19.59 6.40
CA ILE A 112 18.44 -19.14 7.52
C ILE A 112 18.23 -20.14 8.67
N ILE A 113 19.32 -20.68 9.21
CA ILE A 113 19.29 -21.70 10.27
C ILE A 113 19.76 -21.17 11.63
N GLU A 114 20.49 -20.05 11.64
CA GLU A 114 20.95 -19.42 12.87
C GLU A 114 21.23 -17.94 12.63
N VAL A 115 20.87 -17.09 13.59
CA VAL A 115 21.22 -15.66 13.63
C VAL A 115 21.96 -15.40 14.94
N LYS A 116 23.17 -14.83 14.85
CA LYS A 116 24.04 -14.63 16.01
C LYS A 116 24.76 -13.28 15.95
N GLU A 117 24.62 -12.46 16.99
CA GLU A 117 25.40 -11.23 17.15
C GLU A 117 26.86 -11.54 17.45
N LEU A 118 27.78 -10.89 16.74
CA LEU A 118 29.23 -11.13 16.88
C LEU A 118 29.98 -9.97 17.57
N GLY A 119 29.33 -8.82 17.78
CA GLY A 119 29.97 -7.62 18.26
C GLY A 119 30.39 -6.67 17.14
N ALA A 120 31.37 -5.80 17.37
CA ALA A 120 31.81 -4.79 16.43
C ALA A 120 33.06 -5.21 15.65
N SER A 121 33.13 -4.89 14.36
CA SER A 121 34.24 -5.20 13.46
C SER A 121 34.49 -4.08 12.45
N SER A 122 35.59 -4.16 11.72
CA SER A 122 35.82 -3.38 10.52
C SER A 122 34.97 -3.97 9.37
N VAL A 123 34.18 -3.13 8.72
CA VAL A 123 33.20 -3.55 7.72
C VAL A 123 33.39 -2.78 6.41
N TYR A 124 33.00 -3.42 5.32
CA TYR A 124 33.21 -2.95 3.97
C TYR A 124 31.92 -3.01 3.15
N ASN A 125 31.80 -2.10 2.18
CA ASN A 125 30.77 -2.12 1.16
C ASN A 125 31.34 -1.66 -0.18
N LEU A 126 30.69 -2.01 -1.27
CA LEU A 126 31.08 -1.66 -2.62
C LEU A 126 30.05 -0.74 -3.26
N THR A 127 30.52 0.22 -4.04
CA THR A 127 29.70 0.84 -5.09
C THR A 127 30.09 0.23 -6.40
N VAL A 128 29.16 -0.41 -7.09
CA VAL A 128 29.37 -1.05 -8.39
C VAL A 128 28.64 -0.30 -9.49
N GLU A 129 29.17 -0.42 -10.71
CA GLU A 129 28.61 0.21 -11.92
C GLU A 129 27.23 -0.39 -12.26
N ASP A 130 26.34 0.39 -12.83
CA ASP A 130 25.01 0.07 -13.39
C ASP A 130 23.94 -0.38 -12.39
N ASN A 131 23.96 -1.60 -11.88
CA ASN A 131 22.78 -2.21 -11.23
C ASN A 131 22.70 -2.00 -9.72
N HIS A 132 23.71 -1.41 -9.09
CA HIS A 132 23.80 -1.26 -7.63
C HIS A 132 23.64 -2.57 -6.84
N THR A 133 23.98 -3.71 -7.43
CA THR A 133 23.88 -5.05 -6.83
C THR A 133 25.20 -5.80 -7.00
N PHE A 134 25.49 -6.75 -6.10
CA PHE A 134 26.58 -7.70 -6.28
C PHE A 134 26.30 -9.00 -5.50
N ILE A 135 27.22 -9.97 -5.58
CA ILE A 135 27.07 -11.25 -4.92
C ILE A 135 28.14 -11.36 -3.83
N ALA A 136 27.70 -11.36 -2.55
CA ALA A 136 28.54 -11.48 -1.38
C ALA A 136 28.14 -12.71 -0.55
N GLY A 137 29.13 -13.50 -0.11
CA GLY A 137 28.86 -14.76 0.59
C GLY A 137 27.97 -15.72 -0.20
N ASN A 138 28.00 -15.67 -1.53
CA ASN A 138 27.11 -16.40 -2.43
C ASN A 138 25.63 -15.98 -2.38
N ILE A 139 25.32 -14.83 -1.76
CA ILE A 139 23.97 -14.28 -1.63
C ILE A 139 23.85 -13.00 -2.46
N ARG A 140 22.68 -12.78 -3.04
CA ARG A 140 22.32 -11.58 -3.80
C ARG A 140 22.08 -10.41 -2.86
N VAL A 141 22.89 -9.36 -3.01
CA VAL A 141 22.86 -8.20 -2.13
C VAL A 141 22.76 -6.90 -2.92
N HIS A 142 22.27 -5.86 -2.27
CA HIS A 142 22.20 -4.52 -2.85
C HIS A 142 23.30 -3.65 -2.20
N ASN A 143 24.08 -2.93 -3.01
CA ASN A 143 24.93 -1.91 -2.44
C ASN A 143 24.03 -0.76 -1.93
N ALA A 144 24.42 -0.12 -0.86
CA ALA A 144 23.75 1.10 -0.44
C ALA A 144 23.78 2.09 -1.59
N GLY A 145 22.60 2.49 -2.05
CA GLY A 145 22.46 3.58 -3.00
C GLY A 145 23.24 4.78 -2.45
N LEU A 146 23.84 5.56 -3.32
CA LEU A 146 24.49 6.83 -3.02
C LEU A 146 23.56 7.75 -2.23
N GLY A 147 23.48 7.54 -0.91
CA GLY A 147 23.27 8.65 -0.02
C GLY A 147 24.57 9.46 -0.10
N THR A 148 24.55 10.58 -0.79
CA THR A 148 25.65 11.52 -0.86
C THR A 148 25.90 12.09 0.54
N GLY A 149 26.48 11.29 1.41
CA GLY A 149 27.02 11.77 2.66
C GLY A 149 28.38 12.38 2.39
N ASN A 150 28.50 13.68 2.54
CA ASN A 150 29.76 14.41 2.51
C ASN A 150 30.79 13.70 3.41
N ILE A 151 31.83 13.12 2.83
CA ILE A 151 33.04 12.72 3.54
C ILE A 151 33.84 13.98 3.84
N ALA A 152 33.65 14.54 5.02
CA ALA A 152 34.60 15.49 5.58
C ALA A 152 35.92 14.77 5.74
N GLY A 153 36.83 14.97 4.83
CA GLY A 153 38.23 14.54 4.96
C GLY A 153 38.86 15.27 6.12
N SER A 154 39.18 14.55 7.21
CA SER A 154 40.03 15.05 8.27
C SER A 154 41.46 15.16 7.72
N GLY A 155 41.80 16.34 7.21
CA GLY A 155 43.17 16.75 6.87
C GLY A 155 43.61 17.84 7.83
N GLY A 156 44.72 17.60 8.51
CA GLY A 156 45.23 18.46 9.55
C GLY A 156 45.62 19.87 9.11
N GLY A 157 45.54 20.75 10.05
CA GLY A 157 46.04 22.09 10.28
C GLY A 157 46.64 22.89 9.11
N GLY A 158 45.92 23.94 8.75
CA GLY A 158 46.45 25.08 7.99
C GLY A 158 45.55 26.29 8.20
N LYS A 159 46.07 27.35 8.75
CA LYS A 159 45.42 28.66 8.95
C LYS A 159 45.05 29.29 7.62
N GLY A 160 43.82 29.77 7.48
CA GLY A 160 43.41 30.90 6.65
C GLY A 160 43.10 30.56 5.18
N GLY A 161 41.84 30.57 4.82
CA GLY A 161 41.33 30.53 3.48
C GLY A 161 39.83 30.19 3.53
N GLY A 162 38.96 31.05 2.97
CA GLY A 162 37.54 30.80 2.85
C GLY A 162 37.27 29.41 2.26
N GLY A 163 36.33 28.68 2.83
CA GLY A 163 35.94 27.34 2.37
C GLY A 163 35.58 27.40 0.87
N ALA A 164 35.96 26.37 0.12
CA ALA A 164 35.50 26.28 -1.26
C ALA A 164 33.97 26.21 -1.28
N PRO A 165 33.29 26.90 -2.22
CA PRO A 165 31.84 26.82 -2.38
C PRO A 165 31.38 25.36 -2.47
N SER A 166 30.32 25.01 -1.74
CA SER A 166 29.69 23.70 -1.76
C SER A 166 28.34 23.76 -2.45
N GLU A 167 27.89 22.64 -2.97
CA GLU A 167 26.57 22.52 -3.59
C GLU A 167 25.81 21.41 -2.89
N ASP A 168 24.61 21.75 -2.33
CA ASP A 168 23.70 20.76 -1.77
C ASP A 168 23.15 19.86 -2.88
N ASP A 169 22.76 18.65 -2.50
CA ASP A 169 22.12 17.74 -3.46
C ASP A 169 20.75 18.25 -3.93
N ASN A 170 20.37 17.87 -5.13
CA ASN A 170 19.00 18.10 -5.58
C ASN A 170 18.03 17.26 -4.76
N THR A 171 17.03 17.90 -4.15
CA THR A 171 16.03 17.27 -3.28
C THR A 171 14.62 17.29 -3.88
N LEU A 172 14.39 18.09 -4.94
CA LEU A 172 13.13 18.10 -5.67
C LEU A 172 13.13 17.01 -6.74
N PHE A 173 12.38 15.95 -6.47
CA PHE A 173 12.16 14.86 -7.41
C PHE A 173 10.70 14.82 -7.84
N SER A 174 10.47 14.37 -9.09
CA SER A 174 9.11 14.16 -9.60
C SER A 174 8.33 13.19 -8.71
N GLU A 175 7.14 13.59 -8.28
CA GLU A 175 6.22 12.72 -7.58
C GLU A 175 5.19 12.18 -8.58
N ALA A 176 5.20 10.87 -8.78
CA ALA A 176 4.17 10.20 -9.57
C ALA A 176 3.13 9.60 -8.62
N THR A 177 1.86 9.75 -8.96
CA THR A 177 0.74 9.13 -8.26
C THR A 177 0.18 8.00 -9.12
N ALA A 178 0.11 6.79 -8.56
CA ALA A 178 -0.57 5.68 -9.20
C ALA A 178 -1.99 5.56 -8.67
N ARG A 179 -2.97 5.47 -9.57
CA ARG A 179 -4.38 5.23 -9.27
C ARG A 179 -4.77 3.87 -9.82
N ILE A 180 -5.32 3.03 -8.97
CA ILE A 180 -5.62 1.63 -9.26
C ILE A 180 -7.06 1.37 -8.84
N VAL A 181 -7.82 0.65 -9.66
CA VAL A 181 -9.14 0.13 -9.30
C VAL A 181 -9.09 -1.38 -9.38
N ASP A 182 -9.40 -2.01 -8.28
CA ASP A 182 -9.52 -3.45 -8.19
C ASP A 182 -11.01 -3.84 -8.20
N LEU A 183 -11.37 -4.81 -9.04
CA LEU A 183 -12.63 -5.51 -8.97
C LEU A 183 -12.49 -6.59 -7.89
N VAL A 184 -13.18 -6.40 -6.77
CA VAL A 184 -13.04 -7.26 -5.60
C VAL A 184 -13.99 -8.44 -5.64
N SER A 185 -15.22 -8.19 -6.07
CA SER A 185 -16.25 -9.23 -6.15
C SER A 185 -17.34 -8.87 -7.15
N GLU A 186 -17.97 -9.87 -7.71
CA GLU A 186 -19.26 -9.77 -8.38
C GLU A 186 -20.36 -9.93 -7.34
N GLY A 187 -21.34 -9.04 -7.35
CA GLY A 187 -22.39 -8.95 -6.33
C GLY A 187 -22.12 -7.88 -5.26
N GLU A 188 -23.16 -7.59 -4.48
CA GLU A 188 -23.06 -6.67 -3.37
C GLU A 188 -22.38 -7.36 -2.18
N ILE A 189 -21.31 -6.75 -1.65
CA ILE A 189 -20.55 -7.25 -0.49
C ILE A 189 -20.94 -6.52 0.80
N GLY A 190 -20.62 -7.12 1.94
CA GLY A 190 -20.77 -6.48 3.26
C GLY A 190 -19.82 -5.31 3.50
N GLY A 191 -18.77 -5.16 2.66
CA GLY A 191 -17.78 -4.10 2.78
C GLY A 191 -16.46 -4.58 3.38
N LEU A 192 -15.59 -3.62 3.77
CA LEU A 192 -14.36 -3.92 4.50
C LEU A 192 -14.70 -4.38 5.93
N VAL A 193 -13.93 -5.32 6.47
CA VAL A 193 -14.14 -5.85 7.82
C VAL A 193 -13.89 -4.77 8.88
N ASP A 194 -12.80 -4.01 8.75
CA ASP A 194 -12.36 -3.01 9.72
C ASP A 194 -11.77 -1.76 9.01
N GLY A 195 -12.51 -1.22 8.05
CA GLY A 195 -12.15 0.02 7.35
C GLY A 195 -10.71 0.02 6.83
N THR A 196 -9.93 1.03 7.22
CA THR A 196 -8.54 1.23 6.80
C THR A 196 -7.62 0.08 7.25
N ASN A 197 -7.91 -0.57 8.38
CA ASN A 197 -7.13 -1.70 8.90
C ASN A 197 -7.24 -2.95 8.01
N SER A 198 -8.25 -3.01 7.15
CA SER A 198 -8.52 -4.13 6.25
C SER A 198 -7.87 -3.99 4.88
N ILE A 199 -7.03 -2.98 4.67
CA ILE A 199 -6.35 -2.72 3.40
C ILE A 199 -4.84 -2.88 3.60
N PHE A 200 -4.23 -3.68 2.74
CA PHE A 200 -2.81 -4.01 2.79
C PHE A 200 -2.13 -3.65 1.48
N LEU A 201 -0.91 -3.09 1.57
CA LEU A 201 -0.02 -2.88 0.44
C LEU A 201 1.27 -3.68 0.69
N ASN A 202 1.62 -4.60 -0.22
CA ASN A 202 2.73 -5.55 -0.04
C ASN A 202 2.68 -6.22 1.35
N GLU A 203 1.48 -6.73 1.74
CA GLU A 203 1.20 -7.40 3.03
C GLU A 203 1.29 -6.49 4.27
N THR A 204 1.68 -5.23 4.12
CA THR A 204 1.71 -4.26 5.21
C THR A 204 0.37 -3.53 5.28
N PRO A 205 -0.32 -3.48 6.44
CA PRO A 205 -1.58 -2.76 6.58
C PRO A 205 -1.38 -1.25 6.37
N LEU A 206 -2.42 -0.53 5.94
CA LEU A 206 -2.33 0.93 5.77
C LEU A 206 -2.07 1.66 7.08
N VAL A 207 -2.51 1.10 8.20
CA VAL A 207 -2.30 1.66 9.54
C VAL A 207 -1.58 0.64 10.43
N ASP A 208 -0.72 1.13 11.30
CA ASP A 208 -0.02 0.32 12.29
C ASP A 208 -0.91 -0.01 13.52
N ALA A 209 -0.39 -0.82 14.43
CA ALA A 209 -1.11 -1.23 15.65
C ALA A 209 -1.36 -0.08 16.64
N ALA A 210 -0.76 1.08 16.46
CA ALA A 210 -0.96 2.30 17.26
C ALA A 210 -1.88 3.31 16.56
N GLY A 211 -2.37 2.99 15.35
CA GLY A 211 -3.25 3.84 14.54
C GLY A 211 -2.49 4.86 13.68
N GLY A 212 -1.16 4.79 13.63
CA GLY A 212 -0.33 5.58 12.72
C GLY A 212 -0.41 5.06 11.29
N SER A 213 -0.17 5.93 10.30
CA SER A 213 -0.10 5.51 8.90
C SER A 213 1.25 4.87 8.60
N ASN A 214 1.24 3.69 7.98
CA ASN A 214 2.45 3.04 7.47
C ASN A 214 2.91 3.59 6.12
N PHE A 215 2.07 4.39 5.45
CA PHE A 215 2.33 4.95 4.12
C PHE A 215 1.92 6.40 4.05
N ASP A 216 2.70 7.23 3.38
CA ASP A 216 2.37 8.63 3.17
C ASP A 216 1.45 8.81 1.96
N ASN A 217 0.46 9.70 2.09
CA ASN A 217 -0.41 10.11 0.99
C ASN A 217 -1.09 8.95 0.25
N VAL A 218 -1.55 7.92 0.97
CA VAL A 218 -2.41 6.86 0.43
C VAL A 218 -3.86 7.21 0.70
N THR A 219 -4.69 7.19 -0.35
CA THR A 219 -6.13 7.35 -0.22
C THR A 219 -6.87 6.20 -0.88
N TYR A 220 -8.08 5.91 -0.41
CA TYR A 220 -8.90 4.87 -1.00
C TYR A 220 -10.39 5.23 -1.05
N VAL A 221 -11.09 4.63 -1.99
CA VAL A 221 -12.55 4.76 -2.16
C VAL A 221 -13.14 3.38 -2.43
N THR A 222 -14.20 3.03 -1.73
CA THR A 222 -14.89 1.74 -1.90
C THR A 222 -16.25 1.90 -2.56
N ARG A 223 -16.66 0.86 -3.28
CA ARG A 223 -18.02 0.65 -3.78
C ARG A 223 -18.39 -0.80 -3.48
N VAL A 224 -19.45 -0.97 -2.72
CA VAL A 224 -19.85 -2.30 -2.23
C VAL A 224 -20.59 -3.16 -3.26
N GLY A 225 -20.88 -2.66 -4.44
CA GLY A 225 -21.52 -3.45 -5.49
C GLY A 225 -23.03 -3.23 -5.60
N THR A 226 -23.59 -2.16 -5.03
CA THR A 226 -25.02 -1.89 -5.20
C THR A 226 -25.36 -1.52 -6.64
N ASN A 227 -26.59 -1.81 -7.07
CA ASN A 227 -27.07 -1.43 -8.42
C ASN A 227 -27.12 0.08 -8.64
N SER A 228 -27.27 0.87 -7.59
CA SER A 228 -27.37 2.33 -7.63
C SER A 228 -26.07 3.06 -7.26
N GLN A 229 -24.97 2.35 -7.10
CA GLN A 229 -23.69 2.95 -6.68
C GLN A 229 -23.22 4.04 -7.63
N SER A 230 -22.55 5.05 -7.08
CA SER A 230 -21.92 6.10 -7.87
C SER A 230 -20.59 5.62 -8.46
N TYR A 231 -20.15 6.26 -9.55
CA TYR A 231 -18.83 6.01 -10.10
C TYR A 231 -17.70 6.42 -9.11
N ILE A 232 -16.51 5.88 -9.32
CA ILE A 232 -15.31 6.29 -8.58
C ILE A 232 -14.70 7.50 -9.30
N PRO A 233 -14.57 8.68 -8.64
CA PRO A 233 -13.97 9.86 -9.26
C PRO A 233 -12.45 9.70 -9.41
N GLY A 234 -11.84 10.56 -10.25
CA GLY A 234 -10.39 10.61 -10.38
C GLY A 234 -9.80 9.76 -11.51
N PHE A 235 -10.61 9.00 -12.22
CA PHE A 235 -10.20 8.24 -13.40
C PHE A 235 -10.64 8.99 -14.66
N SER A 236 -9.71 9.75 -15.25
CA SER A 236 -9.99 10.55 -16.44
C SER A 236 -10.29 9.68 -17.65
N GLY A 237 -11.39 9.99 -18.30
CA GLY A 237 -11.76 9.42 -19.60
C GLY A 237 -11.20 10.23 -20.76
N ALA A 238 -11.11 11.56 -20.57
CA ALA A 238 -10.53 12.47 -21.53
C ALA A 238 -9.86 13.64 -20.81
N GLU A 239 -8.69 14.01 -21.29
CA GLU A 239 -7.99 15.20 -20.85
C GLU A 239 -7.63 16.07 -22.07
N THR A 240 -7.89 17.37 -21.95
CA THR A 240 -7.48 18.35 -22.97
C THR A 240 -6.58 19.36 -22.33
N GLU A 241 -5.28 19.27 -22.65
CA GLU A 241 -4.27 20.17 -22.10
C GLU A 241 -4.15 21.48 -22.90
N ARG A 242 -3.90 22.58 -22.20
CA ARG A 242 -3.68 23.91 -22.71
C ARG A 242 -2.41 24.51 -22.10
N ILE A 243 -1.53 25.00 -22.96
CA ILE A 243 -0.29 25.67 -22.54
C ILE A 243 -0.63 27.08 -22.06
N VAL A 244 -0.08 27.47 -20.93
CA VAL A 244 -0.15 28.83 -20.36
C VAL A 244 1.23 29.45 -20.39
N ASN A 245 2.21 28.83 -19.74
CA ASN A 245 3.62 29.22 -19.68
C ASN A 245 3.85 30.69 -19.27
N GLU A 246 3.13 31.14 -18.24
CA GLU A 246 3.22 32.51 -17.70
C GLU A 246 3.85 32.48 -16.29
N GLU A 247 4.77 33.41 -16.04
CA GLU A 247 5.38 33.59 -14.71
C GLU A 247 4.36 34.17 -13.73
N VAL A 248 4.25 33.56 -12.57
CA VAL A 248 3.39 34.01 -11.47
C VAL A 248 4.22 34.83 -10.50
N LYS A 249 3.95 36.13 -10.43
CA LYS A 249 4.66 37.08 -9.55
C LYS A 249 3.81 37.50 -8.37
N LYS A 250 4.46 37.76 -7.24
CA LYS A 250 3.80 38.40 -6.09
C LYS A 250 3.55 39.88 -6.34
N GLY A 251 4.51 40.52 -7.01
CA GLY A 251 4.43 41.89 -7.46
C GLY A 251 3.65 42.07 -8.78
N SER A 252 3.97 43.12 -9.53
CA SER A 252 3.37 43.33 -10.87
C SER A 252 3.99 42.37 -11.90
N PRO A 253 3.17 41.70 -12.75
CA PRO A 253 1.75 41.90 -13.04
C PRO A 253 0.78 41.23 -12.06
N GLY A 254 1.26 40.46 -11.07
CA GLY A 254 0.42 39.82 -10.04
C GLY A 254 -0.08 38.41 -10.43
N PRO A 255 -1.26 37.99 -9.91
CA PRO A 255 -1.81 36.67 -10.15
C PRO A 255 -2.12 36.40 -11.62
N VAL A 256 -1.88 35.15 -12.06
CA VAL A 256 -2.27 34.70 -13.40
C VAL A 256 -3.68 34.11 -13.35
N ILE A 257 -4.56 34.60 -14.24
CA ILE A 257 -5.94 34.15 -14.35
C ILE A 257 -6.20 33.58 -15.75
N LYS A 258 -6.82 32.40 -15.82
CA LYS A 258 -7.26 31.74 -17.06
C LYS A 258 -8.71 31.31 -16.93
N THR A 259 -9.51 31.58 -17.96
CA THR A 259 -10.92 31.17 -18.00
C THR A 259 -11.10 29.97 -18.92
N VAL A 260 -11.79 28.97 -18.41
CA VAL A 260 -12.16 27.74 -19.11
C VAL A 260 -13.66 27.77 -19.37
N TYR A 261 -14.05 27.75 -20.64
CA TYR A 261 -15.45 27.70 -21.05
C TYR A 261 -15.91 26.25 -21.20
N GLY A 262 -17.07 25.94 -20.67
CA GLY A 262 -17.66 24.62 -20.73
C GLY A 262 -18.49 24.32 -19.50
N SER A 263 -19.45 23.40 -19.63
CA SER A 263 -20.40 23.03 -18.58
C SER A 263 -20.27 21.57 -18.13
N THR A 264 -19.36 20.81 -18.75
CA THR A 264 -19.32 19.34 -18.58
C THR A 264 -18.00 18.81 -18.00
N LEU A 265 -17.09 19.71 -17.59
CA LEU A 265 -15.82 19.28 -16.98
C LEU A 265 -16.02 18.78 -15.54
N ASP A 266 -15.28 17.75 -15.17
CA ASP A 266 -15.33 17.16 -13.84
C ASP A 266 -14.22 17.69 -12.92
N ALA A 267 -13.05 17.98 -13.49
CA ALA A 267 -11.91 18.56 -12.79
C ALA A 267 -11.07 19.44 -13.72
N LEU A 268 -10.21 20.25 -13.10
CA LEU A 268 -9.11 20.94 -13.77
C LEU A 268 -7.80 20.45 -13.17
N ARG A 269 -6.80 20.18 -14.02
CA ARG A 269 -5.44 19.86 -13.59
C ARG A 269 -4.53 21.00 -13.97
N VAL A 270 -3.90 21.63 -12.99
CA VAL A 270 -2.95 22.74 -13.18
C VAL A 270 -1.55 22.22 -12.94
N THR A 271 -0.64 22.47 -13.88
CA THR A 271 0.78 22.15 -13.75
C THR A 271 1.57 23.41 -13.50
N MET A 272 2.19 23.46 -12.32
CA MET A 272 3.11 24.50 -11.91
C MET A 272 4.54 24.04 -12.13
N TYR A 273 5.46 24.96 -12.49
CA TYR A 273 6.87 24.62 -12.56
C TYR A 273 7.79 25.74 -12.10
N VAL A 274 9.00 25.34 -11.71
CA VAL A 274 10.15 26.22 -11.48
C VAL A 274 11.25 25.82 -12.45
N PRO A 275 11.89 26.76 -13.19
CA PRO A 275 13.04 26.45 -14.06
C PRO A 275 14.23 25.91 -13.25
N ARG A 276 14.42 26.45 -12.08
CA ARG A 276 15.35 26.03 -11.03
C ARG A 276 14.87 26.60 -9.69
N LEU A 277 15.26 25.97 -8.60
CA LEU A 277 14.95 26.43 -7.25
C LEU A 277 16.20 26.32 -6.39
N THR A 278 16.88 27.45 -6.17
CA THR A 278 18.17 27.51 -5.49
C THR A 278 18.35 28.85 -4.78
N PHE A 279 19.20 28.84 -3.76
CA PHE A 279 19.73 30.02 -3.09
C PHE A 279 21.25 29.90 -3.00
N GLN A 280 21.98 30.94 -3.38
CA GLN A 280 23.43 31.01 -3.23
C GLN A 280 23.79 31.91 -2.06
N ASP A 281 24.56 31.39 -1.12
CA ASP A 281 25.04 32.15 0.03
C ASP A 281 26.19 33.12 -0.34
N THR A 282 26.64 33.88 0.64
CA THR A 282 27.74 34.86 0.47
C THR A 282 29.10 34.22 0.22
N GLU A 283 29.24 32.93 0.51
CA GLU A 283 30.44 32.12 0.32
C GLU A 283 30.44 31.41 -1.03
N GLY A 284 29.33 31.52 -1.78
CA GLY A 284 29.15 30.95 -3.10
C GLY A 284 28.56 29.55 -3.11
N SER A 285 28.22 28.98 -1.94
CA SER A 285 27.57 27.68 -1.84
C SER A 285 26.13 27.73 -2.30
N LEU A 286 25.65 26.63 -2.93
CA LEU A 286 24.34 26.55 -3.52
C LEU A 286 23.42 25.67 -2.71
N HIS A 287 22.36 26.25 -2.16
CA HIS A 287 21.37 25.62 -1.29
C HIS A 287 19.99 25.51 -1.96
N GLY A 288 19.09 24.79 -1.30
CA GLY A 288 17.67 24.76 -1.65
C GLY A 288 16.96 26.07 -1.31
N SER A 289 15.79 26.27 -1.92
CA SER A 289 14.89 27.39 -1.67
C SER A 289 13.45 26.91 -1.65
N SER A 290 12.49 27.80 -1.39
CA SER A 290 11.06 27.47 -1.45
C SER A 290 10.26 28.51 -2.21
N VAL A 291 9.12 28.08 -2.75
CA VAL A 291 8.10 28.96 -3.31
C VAL A 291 6.71 28.43 -2.99
N SER A 292 5.91 29.27 -2.31
CA SER A 292 4.54 28.95 -1.90
C SER A 292 3.55 29.71 -2.77
N PHE A 293 2.42 29.10 -3.07
CA PHE A 293 1.36 29.65 -3.90
C PHE A 293 0.00 29.05 -3.56
N GLU A 294 -1.07 29.70 -4.01
CA GLU A 294 -2.43 29.21 -3.88
C GLU A 294 -3.12 29.15 -5.24
N ILE A 295 -4.01 28.15 -5.42
CA ILE A 295 -4.83 28.05 -6.63
C ILE A 295 -6.30 28.12 -6.23
N TYR A 296 -7.01 29.00 -6.92
CA TYR A 296 -8.42 29.28 -6.69
C TYR A 296 -9.22 28.99 -7.96
N LEU A 297 -10.46 28.59 -7.76
CA LEU A 297 -11.45 28.54 -8.83
C LEU A 297 -12.58 29.54 -8.55
N GLU A 298 -13.16 30.07 -9.62
CA GLU A 298 -14.33 30.93 -9.61
C GLU A 298 -15.34 30.41 -10.63
N LYS A 299 -16.61 30.35 -10.23
CA LYS A 299 -17.72 29.95 -11.09
C LYS A 299 -18.36 31.16 -11.75
N ASP A 300 -18.55 31.13 -13.08
CA ASP A 300 -19.34 32.07 -13.86
C ASP A 300 -19.01 33.56 -13.62
N ASN A 301 -17.77 33.88 -13.26
CA ASN A 301 -17.30 35.24 -13.00
C ASN A 301 -18.15 35.98 -11.94
N ASN A 302 -18.48 35.25 -10.86
CA ASN A 302 -19.38 35.77 -9.82
C ASN A 302 -18.67 36.57 -8.71
N GLY A 303 -17.39 36.80 -8.81
CA GLY A 303 -16.56 37.52 -7.83
C GLY A 303 -16.15 36.69 -6.61
N SER A 304 -16.59 35.41 -6.51
CA SER A 304 -16.31 34.54 -5.36
C SER A 304 -15.28 33.48 -5.70
N TRP A 305 -14.08 33.62 -5.16
CA TRP A 305 -12.98 32.70 -5.36
C TRP A 305 -12.93 31.63 -4.27
N THR A 306 -12.91 30.36 -4.66
CA THR A 306 -12.75 29.22 -3.76
C THR A 306 -11.33 28.70 -3.84
N LYS A 307 -10.59 28.73 -2.73
CA LYS A 307 -9.25 28.13 -2.65
C LYS A 307 -9.37 26.60 -2.66
N LEU A 308 -8.64 25.95 -3.58
CA LEU A 308 -8.60 24.48 -3.68
C LEU A 308 -7.20 23.90 -3.48
N VAL A 309 -6.15 24.69 -3.70
CA VAL A 309 -4.77 24.25 -3.50
C VAL A 309 -4.03 25.26 -2.64
N ASP A 310 -3.32 24.75 -1.66
CA ASP A 310 -2.28 25.43 -0.88
C ASP A 310 -0.98 24.70 -1.25
N GLY A 311 -0.22 25.30 -2.16
CA GLY A 311 0.91 24.65 -2.82
C GLY A 311 2.24 25.20 -2.34
N GLU A 312 3.21 24.33 -2.14
CA GLU A 312 4.59 24.67 -1.87
C GLU A 312 5.52 23.77 -2.67
N LEU A 313 6.56 24.37 -3.25
CA LEU A 313 7.72 23.67 -3.80
C LEU A 313 8.90 24.06 -2.93
N GLU A 314 9.44 23.11 -2.17
CA GLU A 314 10.54 23.30 -1.24
C GLU A 314 11.66 22.31 -1.56
N GLY A 315 12.89 22.78 -1.60
CA GLY A 315 14.08 21.98 -1.86
C GLY A 315 15.00 22.61 -2.88
N LYS A 316 15.94 21.83 -3.40
CA LYS A 316 16.90 22.26 -4.41
C LYS A 316 16.66 21.55 -5.72
N THR A 317 16.66 22.30 -6.81
CA THR A 317 16.79 21.78 -8.17
C THR A 317 17.53 22.78 -9.06
N THR A 318 18.47 22.28 -9.83
CA THR A 318 19.20 23.07 -10.85
C THR A 318 18.60 22.91 -12.25
N SER A 319 17.58 22.06 -12.40
CA SER A 319 16.82 21.82 -13.63
C SER A 319 15.34 22.09 -13.43
N LYS A 320 14.59 22.13 -14.53
CA LYS A 320 13.15 22.33 -14.49
C LYS A 320 12.47 21.24 -13.65
N TYR A 321 11.66 21.66 -12.68
CA TYR A 321 10.81 20.80 -11.87
C TYR A 321 9.35 21.17 -12.07
N GLU A 322 8.50 20.16 -12.29
CA GLU A 322 7.06 20.34 -12.52
C GLU A 322 6.25 19.53 -11.50
N ARG A 323 5.14 20.14 -11.04
CA ARG A 323 4.15 19.47 -10.19
C ARG A 323 2.75 19.81 -10.65
N SER A 324 1.91 18.78 -10.78
CA SER A 324 0.52 18.92 -11.20
C SER A 324 -0.43 18.80 -10.02
N TYR A 325 -1.48 19.63 -10.02
CA TYR A 325 -2.52 19.68 -8.99
C TYR A 325 -3.87 19.46 -9.67
N ARG A 326 -4.55 18.37 -9.32
CA ARG A 326 -5.92 18.13 -9.75
C ARG A 326 -6.88 18.82 -8.79
N MET A 327 -7.84 19.54 -9.34
CA MET A 327 -8.91 20.24 -8.60
C MET A 327 -10.25 19.77 -9.12
N ASP A 328 -10.98 19.01 -8.32
CA ASP A 328 -12.32 18.58 -8.67
C ASP A 328 -13.30 19.75 -8.59
N ILE A 329 -14.17 19.88 -9.59
CA ILE A 329 -15.22 20.91 -9.58
C ILE A 329 -16.21 20.59 -8.45
N PRO A 330 -16.47 21.54 -7.52
CA PRO A 330 -17.38 21.33 -6.42
C PRO A 330 -18.75 20.77 -6.85
N THR A 331 -19.26 19.75 -6.16
CA THR A 331 -20.53 19.11 -6.49
C THR A 331 -21.69 20.11 -6.55
N ALA A 332 -21.71 21.12 -5.69
CA ALA A 332 -22.71 22.18 -5.69
C ALA A 332 -22.70 22.98 -7.01
N TRP A 333 -21.51 23.18 -7.63
CA TRP A 333 -21.41 23.88 -8.90
C TRP A 333 -21.90 23.00 -10.05
N LYS A 334 -21.57 21.71 -10.03
CA LYS A 334 -22.08 20.73 -11.01
C LYS A 334 -23.61 20.65 -10.95
N SER A 335 -24.19 20.59 -9.76
CA SER A 335 -25.65 20.49 -9.56
C SER A 335 -26.41 21.74 -9.99
N SER A 336 -25.84 22.94 -9.75
CA SER A 336 -26.47 24.20 -10.17
C SER A 336 -26.17 24.60 -11.61
N GLY A 337 -25.29 23.87 -12.30
CA GLY A 337 -24.78 24.19 -13.62
C GLY A 337 -23.79 25.36 -13.59
N PHE A 338 -22.95 25.43 -14.60
CA PHE A 338 -22.02 26.55 -14.85
C PHE A 338 -21.74 26.64 -16.36
N THR A 339 -21.23 27.78 -16.81
CA THR A 339 -20.87 28.03 -18.21
C THR A 339 -19.36 28.21 -18.37
N GLN A 340 -18.71 28.66 -17.31
CA GLN A 340 -17.27 28.86 -17.29
C GLN A 340 -16.71 28.71 -15.87
N ILE A 341 -15.42 28.34 -15.80
CA ILE A 341 -14.63 28.32 -14.57
C ILE A 341 -13.36 29.11 -14.80
N ALA A 342 -13.07 30.07 -13.93
CA ALA A 342 -11.80 30.78 -13.93
C ALA A 342 -10.82 30.13 -12.93
N ILE A 343 -9.58 29.98 -13.34
CA ILE A 343 -8.45 29.52 -12.55
C ILE A 343 -7.62 30.74 -12.19
N LYS A 344 -7.32 30.96 -10.90
CA LYS A 344 -6.40 32.01 -10.45
C LYS A 344 -5.28 31.39 -9.65
N VAL A 345 -4.04 31.65 -10.08
CA VAL A 345 -2.82 31.26 -9.35
C VAL A 345 -2.21 32.49 -8.70
N VAL A 346 -2.01 32.42 -7.40
CA VAL A 346 -1.47 33.50 -6.57
C VAL A 346 -0.16 33.04 -5.94
N ARG A 347 0.92 33.76 -6.15
CA ARG A 347 2.21 33.51 -5.50
C ARG A 347 2.24 34.20 -4.13
N LEU A 348 2.63 33.46 -3.09
CA LEU A 348 2.75 33.96 -1.73
C LEU A 348 4.18 34.40 -1.36
N THR A 349 5.18 33.62 -1.78
CA THR A 349 6.60 33.93 -1.59
C THR A 349 6.98 35.17 -2.39
N SER A 350 7.80 36.05 -1.83
CA SER A 350 8.31 37.22 -2.53
C SER A 350 9.10 36.84 -3.78
N ASP A 351 8.99 37.68 -4.81
CA ASP A 351 9.86 37.56 -5.99
C ASP A 351 11.31 37.78 -5.55
N ALA A 352 12.25 37.06 -6.19
CA ALA A 352 13.67 37.22 -5.90
C ALA A 352 14.10 38.65 -6.16
N ALA A 353 14.73 39.28 -5.19
CA ALA A 353 15.22 40.66 -5.28
C ALA A 353 16.66 40.75 -5.80
N ASP A 354 17.37 39.62 -5.85
CA ASP A 354 18.78 39.52 -6.22
C ASP A 354 19.05 38.34 -7.16
N ALA A 355 20.28 38.24 -7.64
CA ALA A 355 20.71 37.16 -8.52
C ALA A 355 21.09 35.87 -7.75
N GLN A 356 21.15 35.92 -6.41
CA GLN A 356 21.53 34.79 -5.55
C GLN A 356 20.35 33.83 -5.37
N THR A 357 19.12 34.33 -5.42
CA THR A 357 17.91 33.53 -5.27
C THR A 357 17.28 33.24 -6.64
N SER A 358 17.03 31.96 -6.92
CA SER A 358 16.28 31.54 -8.10
C SER A 358 15.03 30.80 -7.64
N ASN A 359 13.89 31.49 -7.66
CA ASN A 359 12.60 30.95 -7.19
C ASN A 359 11.43 31.36 -8.12
N SER A 360 11.70 31.62 -9.39
CA SER A 360 10.65 31.96 -10.38
C SER A 360 9.65 30.82 -10.49
N LEU A 361 8.36 31.15 -10.37
CA LEU A 361 7.24 30.20 -10.44
C LEU A 361 6.44 30.46 -11.71
N TYR A 362 6.12 29.40 -12.43
CA TYR A 362 5.34 29.48 -13.67
C TYR A 362 4.05 28.66 -13.58
N PHE A 363 2.97 29.22 -14.09
CA PHE A 363 1.79 28.46 -14.47
C PHE A 363 2.06 27.85 -15.85
N GLY A 364 2.44 26.56 -15.88
CA GLY A 364 2.88 25.88 -17.10
C GLY A 364 1.73 25.53 -18.03
N THR A 365 0.84 24.67 -17.55
CA THR A 365 -0.32 24.20 -18.32
C THR A 365 -1.54 24.04 -17.42
N TYR A 366 -2.74 24.00 -18.03
CA TYR A 366 -3.91 23.40 -17.39
C TYR A 366 -4.56 22.37 -18.31
N ALA A 367 -5.15 21.35 -17.72
CA ALA A 367 -5.94 20.36 -18.46
C ALA A 367 -7.40 20.38 -17.99
N ILE A 368 -8.30 20.32 -18.97
CA ILE A 368 -9.73 20.07 -18.75
C ILE A 368 -9.90 18.56 -18.64
N VAL A 369 -10.44 18.10 -17.51
CA VAL A 369 -10.60 16.68 -17.20
C VAL A 369 -12.07 16.31 -17.20
N ILE A 370 -12.40 15.28 -17.97
CA ILE A 370 -13.71 14.63 -17.96
C ILE A 370 -13.48 13.22 -17.44
N ASP A 371 -14.09 12.86 -16.31
CA ASP A 371 -13.96 11.55 -15.70
C ASP A 371 -14.81 10.49 -16.40
N ASN A 372 -14.30 9.28 -16.43
CA ASN A 372 -15.08 8.11 -16.74
C ASN A 372 -16.13 7.88 -15.66
N LYS A 373 -17.42 7.93 -16.05
CA LYS A 373 -18.53 7.74 -15.10
C LYS A 373 -19.01 6.28 -15.09
N LEU A 374 -18.06 5.36 -15.03
CA LEU A 374 -18.32 3.92 -15.00
C LEU A 374 -18.74 3.51 -13.59
N ARG A 375 -19.98 3.11 -13.43
CA ARG A 375 -20.57 2.79 -12.13
C ARG A 375 -20.35 1.34 -11.71
N TYR A 376 -20.16 0.45 -12.67
CA TYR A 376 -20.05 -1.00 -12.45
C TYR A 376 -21.13 -1.55 -11.49
N PRO A 377 -22.43 -1.43 -11.85
CA PRO A 377 -23.49 -1.96 -11.01
C PRO A 377 -23.25 -3.43 -10.70
N ASN A 378 -23.61 -3.87 -9.51
CA ASN A 378 -23.45 -5.24 -9.05
C ASN A 378 -21.98 -5.74 -9.06
N SER A 379 -21.02 -4.82 -8.90
CA SER A 379 -19.61 -5.14 -8.82
C SER A 379 -18.96 -4.34 -7.69
N ALA A 380 -18.37 -5.02 -6.74
CA ALA A 380 -17.65 -4.37 -5.64
C ALA A 380 -16.27 -3.93 -6.10
N LEU A 381 -15.93 -2.68 -5.83
CA LEU A 381 -14.69 -2.05 -6.29
C LEU A 381 -13.96 -1.40 -5.12
N ILE A 382 -12.64 -1.48 -5.14
CA ILE A 382 -11.78 -0.67 -4.27
C ILE A 382 -10.79 0.07 -5.17
N ALA A 383 -10.81 1.39 -5.08
CA ALA A 383 -9.84 2.25 -5.73
C ALA A 383 -8.82 2.71 -4.70
N ILE A 384 -7.55 2.64 -5.04
CA ILE A 384 -6.45 3.13 -4.21
C ILE A 384 -5.63 4.12 -5.04
N GLU A 385 -5.27 5.22 -4.41
CA GLU A 385 -4.29 6.18 -4.91
C GLU A 385 -3.06 6.12 -4.01
N VAL A 386 -1.90 5.89 -4.60
CA VAL A 386 -0.62 5.76 -3.89
C VAL A 386 0.42 6.73 -4.47
N ASN A 387 1.24 7.30 -3.61
CA ASN A 387 2.44 8.04 -4.06
C ASN A 387 3.51 7.02 -4.48
N ALA A 388 3.89 7.05 -5.76
CA ALA A 388 4.85 6.11 -6.34
C ALA A 388 6.27 6.22 -5.73
N ARG A 389 6.58 7.32 -5.02
CA ARG A 389 7.89 7.50 -4.37
C ARG A 389 8.18 6.44 -3.30
N GLN A 390 7.13 5.89 -2.68
CA GLN A 390 7.25 4.88 -1.61
C GLN A 390 7.38 3.46 -2.15
N PHE A 391 7.18 3.26 -3.46
CA PHE A 391 7.12 1.94 -4.07
C PHE A 391 8.01 1.90 -5.31
N THR A 392 8.78 0.83 -5.47
CA THR A 392 9.60 0.58 -6.67
C THR A 392 8.75 0.10 -7.86
N SER A 393 7.56 -0.42 -7.57
CA SER A 393 6.56 -0.89 -8.55
C SER A 393 5.17 -0.69 -7.98
N ILE A 394 4.13 -0.95 -8.76
CA ILE A 394 2.75 -0.97 -8.25
C ILE A 394 2.66 -2.02 -7.13
N PRO A 395 2.31 -1.63 -5.89
CA PRO A 395 2.28 -2.57 -4.77
C PRO A 395 1.20 -3.66 -4.97
N ASN A 396 1.46 -4.86 -4.44
CA ASN A 396 0.43 -5.87 -4.27
C ASN A 396 -0.61 -5.35 -3.27
N ARG A 397 -1.89 -5.56 -3.55
CA ARG A 397 -2.99 -5.11 -2.71
C ARG A 397 -3.73 -6.30 -2.14
N GLY A 398 -3.99 -6.24 -0.84
CA GLY A 398 -4.80 -7.21 -0.11
C GLY A 398 -5.95 -6.51 0.60
N TYR A 399 -7.10 -7.19 0.70
CA TYR A 399 -8.29 -6.65 1.32
C TYR A 399 -8.96 -7.70 2.20
N GLU A 400 -9.25 -7.34 3.45
CA GLU A 400 -10.15 -8.13 4.30
C GLU A 400 -11.58 -7.64 4.09
N ILE A 401 -12.42 -8.46 3.48
CA ILE A 401 -13.79 -8.08 3.14
C ILE A 401 -14.82 -9.02 3.79
N LYS A 402 -15.95 -8.46 4.19
CA LYS A 402 -17.20 -9.20 4.35
C LYS A 402 -17.71 -9.47 2.94
N GLY A 403 -17.67 -10.73 2.50
CA GLY A 403 -17.94 -11.15 1.11
C GLY A 403 -19.35 -10.82 0.62
N VAL A 404 -19.77 -11.50 -0.43
CA VAL A 404 -21.08 -11.27 -1.07
C VAL A 404 -22.20 -11.48 -0.06
N LYS A 405 -23.17 -10.56 -0.07
CA LYS A 405 -24.44 -10.72 0.66
C LYS A 405 -25.28 -11.80 0.00
N ILE A 406 -25.72 -12.75 0.79
CA ILE A 406 -26.46 -13.93 0.33
C ILE A 406 -27.79 -14.06 1.05
N LYS A 407 -28.63 -15.00 0.63
CA LYS A 407 -29.90 -15.30 1.28
C LYS A 407 -29.67 -15.94 2.65
N VAL A 408 -30.17 -15.27 3.69
CA VAL A 408 -30.14 -15.76 5.08
C VAL A 408 -31.58 -15.78 5.62
N PRO A 409 -31.90 -16.61 6.63
CA PRO A 409 -33.23 -16.59 7.24
C PRO A 409 -33.61 -15.21 7.76
N SER A 410 -34.85 -14.80 7.59
CA SER A 410 -35.37 -13.50 8.06
C SER A 410 -35.25 -13.29 9.57
N ASN A 411 -35.09 -14.36 10.33
CA ASN A 411 -34.86 -14.33 11.77
C ASN A 411 -33.36 -14.42 12.17
N TYR A 412 -32.45 -14.39 11.20
CA TYR A 412 -31.00 -14.42 11.42
C TYR A 412 -30.45 -13.00 11.57
N THR A 413 -29.63 -12.80 12.58
CA THR A 413 -28.86 -11.55 12.76
C THR A 413 -27.39 -11.84 12.53
N PRO A 414 -26.76 -11.27 11.48
CA PRO A 414 -25.35 -11.45 11.22
C PRO A 414 -24.49 -11.06 12.43
N TYR A 415 -23.51 -11.88 12.74
CA TYR A 415 -22.53 -11.55 13.75
C TYR A 415 -21.57 -10.46 13.23
N ASP A 416 -21.42 -9.40 13.98
CA ASP A 416 -20.38 -8.39 13.77
C ASP A 416 -19.37 -8.46 14.91
N PRO A 417 -18.11 -8.93 14.66
CA PRO A 417 -17.07 -9.01 15.68
C PRO A 417 -16.74 -7.65 16.31
N GLY A 418 -17.20 -6.58 15.67
CA GLY A 418 -16.98 -5.23 16.11
C GLY A 418 -15.67 -4.64 15.61
N HIS A 419 -15.58 -3.34 15.73
CA HIS A 419 -14.40 -2.56 15.38
C HIS A 419 -14.25 -1.36 16.34
N CYS A 420 -13.02 -0.88 16.45
CA CYS A 420 -12.70 0.32 17.21
C CYS A 420 -12.94 1.57 16.34
N ASN A 421 -13.46 2.63 16.93
CA ASN A 421 -13.53 3.93 16.26
C ASN A 421 -12.17 4.62 16.10
N LEU A 422 -11.13 4.10 16.78
CA LEU A 422 -9.73 4.50 16.61
C LEU A 422 -9.04 3.51 15.67
N SER A 423 -8.41 4.01 14.62
CA SER A 423 -7.62 3.18 13.69
C SER A 423 -6.50 2.43 14.40
N GLY A 424 -6.18 1.22 13.92
CA GLY A 424 -5.11 0.38 14.45
C GLY A 424 -5.48 -0.53 15.63
N TYR A 425 -6.61 -0.31 16.27
CA TYR A 425 -7.03 -1.12 17.42
C TYR A 425 -8.03 -2.20 16.99
N ARG A 426 -7.56 -3.43 16.82
CA ARG A 426 -8.37 -4.60 16.41
C ARG A 426 -8.94 -5.41 17.58
N ARG A 427 -8.65 -5.03 18.82
CA ARG A 427 -9.10 -5.70 20.04
C ARG A 427 -9.90 -4.74 20.90
N LYS A 428 -11.03 -5.21 21.43
CA LYS A 428 -11.91 -4.42 22.29
C LYS A 428 -11.19 -3.85 23.51
N ASP A 429 -10.45 -4.71 24.25
CA ASP A 429 -9.70 -4.32 25.44
C ASP A 429 -8.67 -3.22 25.16
N ARG A 430 -7.99 -3.30 24.03
CA ARG A 430 -6.98 -2.30 23.60
C ARG A 430 -7.63 -1.00 23.12
N CYS A 431 -8.75 -1.10 22.40
CA CYS A 431 -9.53 0.04 21.98
C CYS A 431 -10.02 0.87 23.18
N GLU A 432 -10.65 0.22 24.14
CA GLU A 432 -11.17 0.86 25.34
C GLU A 432 -10.05 1.45 26.22
N GLN A 433 -8.92 0.76 26.34
CA GLN A 433 -7.73 1.25 27.04
C GLN A 433 -7.15 2.51 26.39
N ALA A 434 -7.24 2.62 25.07
CA ALA A 434 -6.82 3.81 24.31
C ALA A 434 -7.88 4.94 24.31
N GLY A 435 -9.00 4.77 25.02
CA GLY A 435 -10.10 5.73 25.05
C GLY A 435 -11.02 5.69 23.83
N GLY A 436 -10.93 4.64 23.02
CA GLY A 436 -11.81 4.39 21.88
C GLY A 436 -13.14 3.76 22.29
N VAL A 437 -14.08 3.77 21.36
CA VAL A 437 -15.39 3.14 21.49
C VAL A 437 -15.40 1.92 20.58
N TRP A 438 -15.69 0.76 21.16
CA TRP A 438 -15.89 -0.47 20.42
C TRP A 438 -17.34 -0.59 19.98
N SER A 439 -17.58 -0.69 18.68
CA SER A 439 -18.90 -0.98 18.12
C SER A 439 -18.91 -2.40 17.54
N GLY A 440 -19.94 -3.16 17.82
CA GLY A 440 -20.12 -4.53 17.33
C GLY A 440 -21.35 -5.14 17.98
N THR A 441 -21.88 -6.22 17.40
CA THR A 441 -22.97 -6.97 18.00
C THR A 441 -22.38 -7.93 19.04
N ALA A 442 -22.84 -7.86 20.29
CA ALA A 442 -22.54 -8.93 21.23
C ALA A 442 -23.08 -10.23 20.62
N ILE A 443 -22.31 -11.33 20.72
CA ILE A 443 -22.87 -12.66 20.49
C ILE A 443 -23.87 -12.84 21.64
N GLY A 444 -25.13 -12.48 21.39
CA GLY A 444 -26.22 -12.79 22.34
C GLY A 444 -26.67 -14.21 22.12
N ASP A 445 -27.56 -14.68 22.99
CA ASP A 445 -28.09 -16.03 22.95
C ASP A 445 -28.79 -16.43 21.63
N ASN A 446 -28.94 -15.53 20.65
CA ASN A 446 -29.73 -15.77 19.46
C ASN A 446 -29.25 -15.01 18.24
N LEU A 447 -28.33 -15.62 17.47
CA LEU A 447 -28.20 -15.26 16.06
C LEU A 447 -29.48 -15.60 15.26
N TYR A 448 -30.32 -16.48 15.77
CA TYR A 448 -31.61 -16.90 15.21
C TYR A 448 -32.72 -16.58 16.21
N SER A 449 -33.47 -15.51 16.00
CA SER A 449 -34.51 -15.06 16.92
C SER A 449 -35.88 -15.67 16.60
N GLY A 450 -36.54 -16.25 17.61
CA GLY A 450 -37.89 -16.82 17.45
C GLY A 450 -37.98 -18.00 16.48
N SER A 451 -39.18 -18.23 15.93
CA SER A 451 -39.40 -19.26 14.91
C SER A 451 -39.27 -18.68 13.51
N TRP A 452 -38.48 -19.36 12.68
CA TRP A 452 -38.34 -18.95 11.28
C TRP A 452 -39.60 -19.35 10.49
N ASP A 453 -40.12 -18.43 9.67
CA ASP A 453 -41.30 -18.65 8.82
C ASP A 453 -40.94 -19.18 7.41
N GLY A 454 -39.65 -19.36 7.13
CA GLY A 454 -39.15 -19.83 5.82
C GLY A 454 -38.89 -18.72 4.82
N THR A 455 -38.97 -17.45 5.21
CA THR A 455 -38.59 -16.29 4.38
C THR A 455 -37.12 -15.95 4.56
N PHE A 456 -36.55 -15.21 3.58
CA PHE A 456 -35.14 -14.85 3.54
C PHE A 456 -34.95 -13.35 3.44
N ASP A 457 -33.93 -12.85 4.11
CA ASP A 457 -33.32 -11.55 3.89
C ASP A 457 -31.99 -11.71 3.11
N THR A 458 -31.40 -10.60 2.68
CA THR A 458 -30.10 -10.59 1.98
C THR A 458 -29.07 -9.90 2.86
N GLU A 459 -28.20 -10.68 3.46
CA GLU A 459 -27.17 -10.18 4.39
C GLU A 459 -25.85 -10.96 4.22
N TRP A 460 -24.77 -10.39 4.78
CA TRP A 460 -23.51 -11.10 4.81
C TRP A 460 -23.51 -12.18 5.90
N THR A 461 -22.99 -13.35 5.54
CA THR A 461 -22.69 -14.41 6.48
C THR A 461 -21.54 -15.27 5.96
N ASN A 462 -20.76 -15.86 6.86
CA ASN A 462 -19.80 -16.92 6.57
C ASN A 462 -20.27 -18.31 7.01
N ASN A 463 -21.57 -18.45 7.29
CA ASN A 463 -22.16 -19.75 7.64
C ASN A 463 -22.19 -20.67 6.42
N PRO A 464 -21.52 -21.83 6.44
CA PRO A 464 -21.39 -22.70 5.27
C PRO A 464 -22.72 -23.27 4.77
N ALA A 465 -23.73 -23.43 5.62
CA ALA A 465 -25.03 -23.92 5.19
C ALA A 465 -25.76 -22.90 4.31
N TRP A 466 -25.68 -21.60 4.62
CA TRP A 466 -26.27 -20.55 3.80
C TRP A 466 -25.47 -20.28 2.55
N VAL A 467 -24.14 -20.39 2.60
CA VAL A 467 -23.30 -20.37 1.38
C VAL A 467 -23.67 -21.51 0.45
N LEU A 468 -23.90 -22.72 0.95
CA LEU A 468 -24.39 -23.86 0.15
C LEU A 468 -25.77 -23.60 -0.46
N TYR A 469 -26.70 -23.05 0.32
CA TYR A 469 -28.03 -22.68 -0.17
C TYR A 469 -27.95 -21.67 -1.30
N ASP A 470 -27.14 -20.64 -1.14
CA ASP A 470 -26.96 -19.58 -2.14
C ASP A 470 -26.36 -20.12 -3.44
N LEU A 471 -25.28 -20.90 -3.36
CA LEU A 471 -24.70 -21.55 -4.55
C LEU A 471 -25.70 -22.46 -5.29
N CYS A 472 -26.66 -23.05 -4.61
CA CYS A 472 -27.72 -23.83 -5.26
C CYS A 472 -28.80 -22.97 -5.88
N THR A 473 -29.09 -21.78 -5.34
CA THR A 473 -30.27 -20.97 -5.70
C THR A 473 -29.99 -19.65 -6.39
N ASP A 474 -28.73 -19.21 -6.45
CA ASP A 474 -28.37 -18.01 -7.21
C ASP A 474 -28.32 -18.30 -8.71
N GLU A 475 -28.98 -17.44 -9.52
CA GLU A 475 -29.09 -17.63 -10.97
C GLU A 475 -27.85 -17.17 -11.75
N ARG A 476 -26.99 -16.35 -11.14
CA ARG A 476 -25.88 -15.71 -11.84
C ARG A 476 -24.62 -16.53 -11.79
N TYR A 477 -24.17 -16.89 -10.60
CA TYR A 477 -22.95 -17.66 -10.36
C TYR A 477 -23.19 -19.08 -9.82
N GLY A 478 -24.42 -19.37 -9.40
CA GLY A 478 -24.82 -20.65 -8.84
C GLY A 478 -25.62 -21.53 -9.81
N LEU A 479 -26.38 -22.44 -9.23
CA LEU A 479 -27.20 -23.43 -9.94
C LEU A 479 -28.67 -23.00 -10.12
N GLY A 480 -29.07 -21.79 -9.71
CA GLY A 480 -30.45 -21.33 -9.68
C GLY A 480 -31.17 -21.29 -11.04
N ARG A 481 -30.42 -21.37 -12.16
CA ARG A 481 -31.00 -21.55 -13.50
C ARG A 481 -31.48 -22.98 -13.78
N TRP A 482 -31.00 -23.95 -13.02
CA TRP A 482 -31.27 -25.38 -13.18
C TRP A 482 -32.00 -25.98 -12.00
N LEU A 483 -31.90 -25.36 -10.83
CA LEU A 483 -32.54 -25.78 -9.60
C LEU A 483 -33.52 -24.71 -9.14
N ASP A 484 -34.78 -25.12 -8.92
CA ASP A 484 -35.77 -24.27 -8.24
C ASP A 484 -35.47 -24.23 -6.73
N ALA A 485 -35.69 -23.08 -6.09
CA ALA A 485 -35.48 -22.92 -4.65
C ALA A 485 -36.31 -23.92 -3.81
N ASN A 486 -37.44 -24.39 -4.32
CA ASN A 486 -38.24 -25.45 -3.67
C ASN A 486 -37.59 -26.84 -3.75
N GLN A 487 -36.57 -27.00 -4.61
CA GLN A 487 -35.78 -28.23 -4.69
C GLN A 487 -34.61 -28.27 -3.68
N MET A 488 -34.53 -27.27 -2.81
CA MET A 488 -33.59 -27.24 -1.70
C MET A 488 -34.33 -27.44 -0.37
N ASP A 489 -33.86 -28.41 0.43
CA ASP A 489 -34.36 -28.59 1.78
C ASP A 489 -33.79 -27.55 2.75
N LYS A 490 -34.39 -26.35 2.68
CA LYS A 490 -33.96 -25.21 3.50
C LYS A 490 -34.12 -25.47 5.02
N TRP A 491 -35.02 -26.36 5.43
CA TRP A 491 -35.27 -26.63 6.85
C TRP A 491 -34.13 -27.45 7.46
N SER A 492 -33.67 -28.49 6.77
CA SER A 492 -32.48 -29.24 7.18
C SER A 492 -31.24 -28.34 7.24
N LEU A 493 -31.07 -27.43 6.25
CA LEU A 493 -29.99 -26.45 6.24
C LEU A 493 -30.09 -25.45 7.40
N TYR A 494 -31.30 -25.07 7.81
CA TYR A 494 -31.52 -24.18 8.96
C TYR A 494 -30.99 -24.80 10.27
N GLU A 495 -31.27 -26.07 10.51
CA GLU A 495 -30.76 -26.78 11.70
C GLU A 495 -29.22 -26.96 11.64
N ILE A 496 -28.67 -27.26 10.47
CA ILE A 496 -27.22 -27.31 10.24
C ILE A 496 -26.58 -25.93 10.49
N ALA A 497 -27.21 -24.86 9.99
CA ALA A 497 -26.71 -23.49 10.17
C ALA A 497 -26.65 -23.10 11.65
N LYS A 498 -27.71 -23.42 12.43
CA LYS A 498 -27.72 -23.19 13.88
C LYS A 498 -26.60 -23.95 14.60
N TYR A 499 -26.31 -25.17 14.15
CA TYR A 499 -25.22 -25.97 14.72
C TYR A 499 -23.84 -25.35 14.35
N CYS A 500 -23.68 -24.81 13.15
CA CYS A 500 -22.46 -24.13 12.76
C CYS A 500 -22.19 -22.86 13.62
N ASP A 501 -23.25 -22.12 13.93
CA ASP A 501 -23.21 -20.88 14.71
C ASP A 501 -23.47 -21.10 16.21
N ALA A 502 -23.32 -22.31 16.70
CA ALA A 502 -23.63 -22.62 18.09
C ALA A 502 -22.77 -21.80 19.07
N VAL A 503 -23.44 -21.38 20.16
CA VAL A 503 -22.83 -20.61 21.24
C VAL A 503 -22.86 -21.41 22.54
N ASP A 504 -21.86 -21.22 23.38
CA ASP A 504 -21.77 -21.80 24.72
C ASP A 504 -22.72 -21.09 25.71
N SER A 505 -22.83 -21.60 26.93
CA SER A 505 -23.67 -21.02 27.98
C SER A 505 -23.28 -19.59 28.39
N SER A 506 -22.13 -19.09 27.95
CA SER A 506 -21.65 -17.72 28.17
C SER A 506 -21.94 -16.82 26.99
N GLY A 507 -22.58 -17.33 25.93
CA GLY A 507 -22.89 -16.60 24.71
C GLY A 507 -21.68 -16.40 23.77
N ASN A 508 -20.60 -17.18 23.91
CA ASN A 508 -19.49 -17.18 22.98
C ASN A 508 -19.64 -18.30 21.95
N PHE A 509 -19.16 -18.11 20.74
CA PHE A 509 -19.08 -19.20 19.78
C PHE A 509 -18.28 -20.39 20.31
N GLU A 510 -18.61 -21.59 19.85
CA GLU A 510 -17.97 -22.83 20.28
C GLU A 510 -16.75 -23.24 19.45
N GLY A 511 -16.35 -22.43 18.47
CA GLY A 511 -15.19 -22.69 17.63
C GLY A 511 -13.84 -22.40 18.32
N VAL A 512 -12.81 -22.26 17.50
CA VAL A 512 -11.46 -21.96 17.96
C VAL A 512 -11.28 -20.47 18.28
N SER A 513 -10.19 -20.12 18.96
CA SER A 513 -9.85 -18.70 19.18
C SER A 513 -9.56 -17.99 17.85
N ASP A 514 -10.12 -16.81 17.69
CA ASP A 514 -9.86 -15.92 16.55
C ASP A 514 -8.50 -15.19 16.63
N GLY A 515 -7.73 -15.43 17.72
CA GLY A 515 -6.46 -14.72 18.00
C GLY A 515 -6.64 -13.29 18.53
N TRP A 516 -7.86 -12.76 18.52
CA TRP A 516 -8.16 -11.37 18.92
C TRP A 516 -8.87 -11.27 20.28
N GLY A 517 -9.12 -12.40 20.91
CA GLY A 517 -9.72 -12.49 22.23
C GLY A 517 -11.16 -13.02 22.23
N ASN A 518 -11.71 -13.37 21.06
CA ASN A 518 -13.00 -14.02 20.89
C ASN A 518 -12.81 -15.45 20.37
N LYS A 519 -13.91 -16.12 20.08
CA LYS A 519 -13.94 -17.40 19.36
C LYS A 519 -14.68 -17.23 18.04
N GLU A 520 -14.29 -18.01 17.06
CA GLU A 520 -15.01 -18.14 15.80
C GLU A 520 -16.24 -19.04 15.96
N ALA A 521 -17.17 -18.97 15.00
CA ALA A 521 -18.24 -19.95 14.88
C ALA A 521 -17.64 -21.36 14.73
N ARG A 522 -18.39 -22.40 15.11
CA ARG A 522 -17.92 -23.80 15.04
C ARG A 522 -17.45 -24.18 13.64
N PHE A 523 -18.14 -23.69 12.61
CA PHE A 523 -17.77 -23.87 11.21
C PHE A 523 -17.99 -22.59 10.43
N ASN A 524 -16.96 -22.13 9.72
CA ASN A 524 -16.94 -20.95 8.89
C ASN A 524 -16.59 -21.28 7.44
N CYS A 525 -17.20 -20.60 6.50
CA CYS A 525 -16.88 -20.67 5.08
C CYS A 525 -16.38 -19.30 4.59
N ASN A 526 -15.06 -19.16 4.44
CA ASN A 526 -14.43 -18.01 3.83
C ASN A 526 -13.73 -18.48 2.54
N VAL A 527 -14.41 -18.36 1.42
CA VAL A 527 -13.94 -18.88 0.14
C VAL A 527 -13.91 -17.76 -0.93
N TYR A 528 -12.91 -17.78 -1.76
CA TYR A 528 -12.77 -16.91 -2.92
C TYR A 528 -12.80 -17.77 -4.20
N LEU A 529 -13.90 -17.70 -4.94
CA LEU A 529 -14.13 -18.49 -6.15
C LEU A 529 -13.70 -17.68 -7.37
N GLN A 530 -12.61 -18.07 -8.03
CA GLN A 530 -12.06 -17.38 -9.20
C GLN A 530 -12.32 -18.11 -10.52
N GLY A 531 -12.61 -19.38 -10.48
CA GLY A 531 -12.71 -20.24 -11.66
C GLY A 531 -14.00 -21.05 -11.73
N ARG A 532 -14.23 -21.64 -12.89
CA ARG A 532 -15.31 -22.62 -13.05
C ARG A 532 -14.85 -23.95 -12.54
N GLU A 533 -15.63 -24.55 -11.65
CA GLU A 533 -15.43 -25.90 -11.14
C GLU A 533 -16.65 -26.77 -11.42
N GLU A 534 -16.49 -28.08 -11.27
CA GLU A 534 -17.60 -29.02 -11.34
C GLU A 534 -18.57 -28.76 -10.17
N ALA A 535 -19.85 -28.54 -10.48
CA ALA A 535 -20.85 -28.13 -9.50
C ALA A 535 -20.95 -29.11 -8.33
N PHE A 536 -21.00 -30.41 -8.59
CA PHE A 536 -21.12 -31.41 -7.52
C PHE A 536 -19.88 -31.41 -6.59
N LYS A 537 -18.69 -31.25 -7.16
CA LYS A 537 -17.45 -31.15 -6.37
C LYS A 537 -17.50 -29.92 -5.47
N MET A 538 -17.81 -28.75 -6.01
CA MET A 538 -17.93 -27.49 -5.26
C MET A 538 -18.92 -27.60 -4.09
N LEU A 539 -20.13 -28.11 -4.37
CA LEU A 539 -21.14 -28.30 -3.32
C LEU A 539 -20.71 -29.31 -2.26
N SER A 540 -20.01 -30.37 -2.66
CA SER A 540 -19.45 -31.37 -1.73
C SER A 540 -18.34 -30.78 -0.87
N ASP A 541 -17.47 -29.93 -1.46
CA ASP A 541 -16.41 -29.25 -0.74
C ASP A 541 -17.00 -28.29 0.33
N ILE A 542 -18.02 -27.51 -0.02
CA ILE A 542 -18.72 -26.65 0.94
C ILE A 542 -19.43 -27.48 2.03
N ALA A 543 -20.10 -28.59 1.67
CA ALA A 543 -20.76 -29.45 2.65
C ALA A 543 -19.76 -30.09 3.62
N SER A 544 -18.54 -30.39 3.16
CA SER A 544 -17.49 -30.96 4.00
C SER A 544 -17.04 -30.03 5.13
N ILE A 545 -17.18 -28.69 4.96
CA ILE A 545 -16.82 -27.70 5.98
C ILE A 545 -17.60 -27.96 7.28
N PHE A 546 -18.91 -28.25 7.18
CA PHE A 546 -19.74 -28.58 8.32
C PHE A 546 -19.85 -30.09 8.60
N ARG A 547 -18.91 -30.91 8.06
CA ARG A 547 -18.90 -32.38 8.15
C ARG A 547 -20.18 -33.00 7.60
N GLY A 548 -20.70 -32.43 6.52
CA GLY A 548 -21.93 -32.85 5.89
C GLY A 548 -21.73 -33.59 4.59
N MET A 549 -22.80 -34.17 4.12
CA MET A 549 -22.94 -34.74 2.79
C MET A 549 -24.22 -34.21 2.16
N ILE A 550 -24.18 -34.00 0.85
CA ILE A 550 -25.36 -33.65 0.06
C ILE A 550 -25.82 -34.84 -0.75
N TYR A 551 -27.12 -34.98 -0.88
CA TYR A 551 -27.72 -36.06 -1.68
C TYR A 551 -29.09 -35.62 -2.21
N TRP A 552 -29.52 -36.29 -3.25
CA TRP A 552 -30.82 -36.06 -3.85
C TRP A 552 -31.85 -37.02 -3.24
N GLN A 553 -32.91 -36.47 -2.64
CA GLN A 553 -34.00 -37.28 -2.04
C GLN A 553 -35.35 -36.61 -2.30
N GLN A 554 -36.33 -37.37 -2.70
CA GLN A 554 -37.73 -36.93 -2.88
C GLN A 554 -37.92 -35.67 -3.76
N GLY A 555 -37.01 -35.49 -4.75
CA GLY A 555 -37.07 -34.33 -5.62
C GLY A 555 -36.37 -33.06 -5.07
N GLN A 556 -35.66 -33.21 -3.96
CA GLN A 556 -34.90 -32.10 -3.34
C GLN A 556 -33.44 -32.48 -3.09
N ILE A 557 -32.57 -31.48 -3.07
CA ILE A 557 -31.23 -31.58 -2.51
C ILE A 557 -31.33 -31.40 -1.01
N THR A 558 -30.93 -32.42 -0.28
CA THR A 558 -30.89 -32.42 1.18
C THR A 558 -29.47 -32.54 1.67
N ALA A 559 -29.13 -31.86 2.73
CA ALA A 559 -27.85 -31.99 3.42
C ALA A 559 -28.06 -32.71 4.75
N ILE A 560 -27.14 -33.59 5.10
CA ILE A 560 -27.04 -34.16 6.45
C ILE A 560 -25.70 -33.83 7.05
N GLN A 561 -25.65 -33.71 8.35
CA GLN A 561 -24.45 -33.40 9.10
C GLN A 561 -24.12 -34.53 10.08
N ASP A 562 -22.83 -34.88 10.19
CA ASP A 562 -22.32 -35.72 11.27
C ASP A 562 -22.17 -34.86 12.52
N SER A 563 -23.22 -34.86 13.33
CA SER A 563 -23.29 -34.16 14.61
C SER A 563 -23.76 -35.11 15.71
N PRO A 564 -23.30 -34.95 16.97
CA PRO A 564 -23.85 -35.69 18.10
C PRO A 564 -25.35 -35.45 18.14
N LYS A 565 -26.14 -36.53 18.16
CA LYS A 565 -27.58 -36.49 18.44
C LYS A 565 -27.77 -36.80 19.92
N GLU A 566 -28.39 -35.88 20.63
CA GLU A 566 -28.91 -36.16 21.98
C GLU A 566 -30.09 -37.10 21.92
#